data_45c3c66c176fc2fa1972ee7308792beb
#
_entry.id   45c3c66c176fc2fa1972ee7308792beb
#
_cell.length_a   1.000
_cell.length_b   1.000
_cell.length_c   1.000
_cell.angle_alpha   90.00
_cell.angle_beta   90.00
_cell.angle_gamma   90.00
#
_symmetry.space_group_name_H-M   'P 1'
#
loop_
_entity.id
_entity.type
_entity.pdbx_description
1 polymer ?
#
loop_
_entity_poly.entity_id
_entity_poly.type
_entity_poly.pdbx_seq_one_letter_code
_entity_poly.pdbx_strand_id
1 'polypeptide(L)'
;IIIVILVLHVLILIYEFCIAGTIVKRNPFRLLWNMLPAYLTALGTSSSAATIPVTLKQTVKNGVSEEVAGFVVPLCATIHLSGSAMKITACALTICMLTDLPHDPGLFIYFILMLAIIMVAAPGVPGGAIMAALAPLSSILGFNEEAQALMIALYIAMDSFGTACNVTGDGAIALAVNKFFGKKKETTVLS
;
A
#
# COMPACT_ATOMS: atom_id res chain seq x y z
N ILE A 1 17.01 -0.32 -10.07
CA ILE A 1 15.63 0.05 -9.69
C ILE A 1 15.10 -0.77 -8.51
N ILE A 2 15.24 -2.10 -8.49
CA ILE A 2 14.67 -2.97 -7.44
C ILE A 2 15.10 -2.52 -6.04
N ILE A 3 16.40 -2.33 -5.81
CA ILE A 3 16.92 -1.89 -4.50
C ILE A 3 16.31 -0.55 -4.08
N VAL A 4 16.20 0.39 -5.02
CA VAL A 4 15.60 1.71 -4.75
C VAL A 4 14.14 1.56 -4.32
N ILE A 5 13.36 0.74 -5.01
CA ILE A 5 11.95 0.48 -4.67
C ILE A 5 11.82 -0.17 -3.29
N LEU A 6 12.67 -1.15 -2.96
CA LEU A 6 12.65 -1.78 -1.64
C LEU A 6 13.00 -0.78 -0.52
N VAL A 7 13.98 0.09 -0.74
CA VAL A 7 14.31 1.17 0.21
C VAL A 7 13.12 2.13 0.37
N LEU A 8 12.50 2.53 -0.73
CA LEU A 8 11.32 3.40 -0.69
C LEU A 8 10.14 2.75 0.04
N HIS A 9 9.91 1.43 -0.12
CA HIS A 9 8.89 0.70 0.63
C HIS A 9 9.16 0.74 2.15
N VAL A 10 10.41 0.57 2.58
CA VAL A 10 10.77 0.68 3.99
C VAL A 10 10.54 2.12 4.50
N LEU A 11 10.93 3.12 3.72
CA LEU A 11 10.76 4.51 4.10
C LEU A 11 9.29 4.92 4.23
N ILE A 12 8.42 4.48 3.31
CA ILE A 12 6.99 4.81 3.40
C ILE A 12 6.34 4.11 4.60
N LEU A 13 6.69 2.86 4.90
CA LEU A 13 6.21 2.18 6.09
C LEU A 13 6.63 2.88 7.39
N ILE A 14 7.89 3.31 7.47
CA ILE A 14 8.36 4.11 8.61
C ILE A 14 7.56 5.41 8.71
N TYR A 15 7.34 6.11 7.61
CA TYR A 15 6.56 7.34 7.54
C TYR A 15 5.12 7.12 8.02
N GLU A 16 4.42 6.13 7.48
CA GLU A 16 3.03 5.81 7.84
C GLU A 16 2.90 5.46 9.34
N PHE A 17 3.83 4.64 9.86
CA PHE A 17 3.81 4.27 11.28
C PHE A 17 4.28 5.39 12.21
N CYS A 18 5.15 6.29 11.77
CA CYS A 18 5.49 7.49 12.53
C CYS A 18 4.26 8.39 12.70
N ILE A 19 3.49 8.61 11.63
CA ILE A 19 2.23 9.37 11.71
C ILE A 19 1.25 8.67 12.65
N ALA A 20 0.97 7.39 12.43
CA ALA A 20 0.06 6.62 13.26
C ALA A 20 0.50 6.61 14.73
N GLY A 21 1.79 6.36 14.99
CA GLY A 21 2.37 6.36 16.33
C GLY A 21 2.22 7.69 17.06
N THR A 22 2.38 8.81 16.35
CA THR A 22 2.15 10.16 16.87
C THR A 22 0.68 10.37 17.23
N ILE A 23 -0.24 9.96 16.37
CA ILE A 23 -1.70 10.07 16.58
C ILE A 23 -2.12 9.28 17.82
N VAL A 24 -1.65 8.03 17.95
CA VAL A 24 -2.03 7.14 19.07
C VAL A 24 -1.13 7.31 20.30
N LYS A 25 -0.08 8.12 20.21
CA LYS A 25 0.94 8.35 21.28
C LYS A 25 1.63 7.06 21.72
N ARG A 26 2.06 6.24 20.75
CA ARG A 26 2.74 4.96 20.96
C ARG A 26 3.98 4.86 20.08
N ASN A 27 4.93 3.99 20.47
CA ASN A 27 6.17 3.80 19.72
C ASN A 27 5.88 3.23 18.31
N PRO A 28 6.22 3.96 17.22
CA PRO A 28 5.92 3.57 15.84
C PRO A 28 6.65 2.28 15.43
N PHE A 29 7.88 2.08 15.88
CA PHE A 29 8.66 0.91 15.50
C PHE A 29 8.10 -0.38 16.12
N ARG A 30 7.54 -0.30 17.34
CA ARG A 30 6.85 -1.44 17.96
C ARG A 30 5.54 -1.76 17.24
N LEU A 31 4.81 -0.73 16.83
CA LEU A 31 3.57 -0.90 16.05
C LEU A 31 3.86 -1.54 14.69
N LEU A 32 4.89 -1.07 13.99
CA LEU A 32 5.34 -1.63 12.72
C LEU A 32 5.82 -3.08 12.89
N TRP A 33 6.63 -3.38 13.92
CA TRP A 33 7.12 -4.73 14.19
C TRP A 33 6.00 -5.74 14.42
N ASN A 34 4.93 -5.32 15.09
CA ASN A 34 3.77 -6.18 15.28
C ASN A 34 3.08 -6.56 13.96
N MET A 35 3.24 -5.78 12.89
CA MET A 35 2.69 -6.09 11.56
C MET A 35 3.57 -7.05 10.75
N LEU A 36 4.76 -7.40 11.22
CA LEU A 36 5.68 -8.28 10.49
C LEU A 36 5.05 -9.60 10.01
N PRO A 37 4.18 -10.30 10.79
CA PRO A 37 3.51 -11.49 10.28
C PRO A 37 2.60 -11.22 9.08
N ALA A 38 1.92 -10.06 9.02
CA ALA A 38 1.12 -9.67 7.87
C ALA A 38 2.01 -9.37 6.66
N TYR A 39 3.13 -8.66 6.86
CA TYR A 39 4.13 -8.40 5.83
C TYR A 39 4.65 -9.71 5.20
N LEU A 40 5.08 -10.67 6.04
CA LEU A 40 5.61 -11.95 5.56
C LEU A 40 4.55 -12.81 4.85
N THR A 41 3.31 -12.80 5.33
CA THR A 41 2.20 -13.50 4.68
C THR A 41 1.92 -12.89 3.30
N ALA A 42 1.93 -11.57 3.19
CA ALA A 42 1.73 -10.88 1.91
C ALA A 42 2.87 -11.13 0.92
N LEU A 43 4.11 -11.26 1.38
CA LEU A 43 5.23 -11.69 0.54
C LEU A 43 4.98 -13.06 -0.11
N GLY A 44 4.35 -13.98 0.62
CA GLY A 44 4.04 -15.32 0.11
C GLY A 44 2.80 -15.38 -0.78
N THR A 45 1.80 -14.52 -0.55
CA THR A 45 0.52 -14.56 -1.26
C THR A 45 0.43 -13.61 -2.45
N SER A 46 1.21 -12.52 -2.44
CA SER A 46 1.06 -11.38 -3.36
C SER A 46 -0.39 -10.86 -3.46
N SER A 47 -1.22 -11.11 -2.44
CA SER A 47 -2.65 -10.75 -2.41
C SER A 47 -3.03 -10.09 -1.09
N SER A 48 -3.43 -8.82 -1.15
CA SER A 48 -3.96 -8.10 0.01
C SER A 48 -5.23 -8.79 0.54
N ALA A 49 -6.12 -9.23 -0.33
CA ALA A 49 -7.35 -9.92 0.04
C ALA A 49 -7.08 -11.24 0.78
N ALA A 50 -6.15 -12.07 0.28
CA ALA A 50 -5.77 -13.32 0.95
C ALA A 50 -5.08 -13.09 2.31
N THR A 51 -4.50 -11.91 2.53
CA THR A 51 -3.78 -11.57 3.76
C THR A 51 -4.68 -10.93 4.83
N ILE A 52 -5.93 -10.55 4.50
CA ILE A 52 -6.88 -9.90 5.43
C ILE A 52 -6.92 -10.58 6.81
N PRO A 53 -7.04 -11.90 6.97
CA PRO A 53 -7.16 -12.51 8.29
C PRO A 53 -5.93 -12.25 9.18
N VAL A 54 -4.73 -12.28 8.60
CA VAL A 54 -3.48 -12.03 9.34
C VAL A 54 -3.33 -10.55 9.64
N THR A 55 -3.60 -9.67 8.67
CA THR A 55 -3.57 -8.21 8.83
C THR A 55 -4.50 -7.77 9.94
N LEU A 56 -5.73 -8.29 9.95
CA LEU A 56 -6.74 -8.01 10.97
C LEU A 56 -6.24 -8.41 12.36
N LYS A 57 -5.73 -9.64 12.50
CA LYS A 57 -5.18 -10.14 13.77
C LYS A 57 -4.06 -9.25 14.31
N GLN A 58 -3.12 -8.83 13.46
CA GLN A 58 -2.01 -7.97 13.87
C GLN A 58 -2.46 -6.54 14.19
N THR A 59 -3.45 -6.05 13.47
CA THR A 59 -4.07 -4.73 13.70
C THR A 59 -4.77 -4.69 15.07
N VAL A 60 -5.54 -5.72 15.41
CA VAL A 60 -6.15 -5.85 16.74
C VAL A 60 -5.08 -5.97 17.83
N LYS A 61 -4.00 -6.75 17.60
CA LYS A 61 -2.84 -6.82 18.50
C LYS A 61 -2.20 -5.45 18.74
N ASN A 62 -2.24 -4.57 17.75
CA ASN A 62 -1.80 -3.18 17.88
C ASN A 62 -2.77 -2.30 18.68
N GLY A 63 -3.89 -2.85 19.16
CA GLY A 63 -4.85 -2.17 20.04
C GLY A 63 -5.98 -1.45 19.31
N VAL A 64 -6.20 -1.77 18.04
CA VAL A 64 -7.40 -1.38 17.29
C VAL A 64 -8.56 -2.28 17.74
N SER A 65 -9.75 -1.72 17.92
CA SER A 65 -10.94 -2.52 18.25
C SER A 65 -11.28 -3.47 17.10
N GLU A 66 -11.84 -4.62 17.41
CA GLU A 66 -12.25 -5.61 16.40
C GLU A 66 -13.28 -5.02 15.41
N GLU A 67 -14.18 -4.17 15.89
CA GLU A 67 -15.18 -3.48 15.07
C GLU A 67 -14.52 -2.59 14.02
N VAL A 68 -13.54 -1.76 14.43
CA VAL A 68 -12.82 -0.86 13.51
C VAL A 68 -11.89 -1.66 12.59
N ALA A 69 -11.14 -2.63 13.11
CA ALA A 69 -10.26 -3.45 12.32
C ALA A 69 -11.03 -4.26 11.26
N GLY A 70 -12.18 -4.85 11.63
CA GLY A 70 -13.04 -5.62 10.75
C GLY A 70 -13.65 -4.81 9.60
N PHE A 71 -13.75 -3.49 9.75
CA PHE A 71 -14.18 -2.60 8.68
C PHE A 71 -12.99 -2.06 7.87
N VAL A 72 -11.99 -1.49 8.56
CA VAL A 72 -10.89 -0.77 7.90
C VAL A 72 -9.98 -1.69 7.12
N VAL A 73 -9.61 -2.85 7.67
CA VAL A 73 -8.64 -3.75 7.01
C VAL A 73 -9.18 -4.30 5.67
N PRO A 74 -10.42 -4.85 5.58
CA PRO A 74 -10.96 -5.28 4.30
C PRO A 74 -11.14 -4.14 3.29
N LEU A 75 -11.51 -2.94 3.75
CA LEU A 75 -11.62 -1.76 2.88
C LEU A 75 -10.25 -1.35 2.34
N CYS A 76 -9.25 -1.22 3.20
CA CYS A 76 -7.89 -0.84 2.82
C CYS A 76 -7.22 -1.87 1.89
N ALA A 77 -7.56 -3.16 2.00
CA ALA A 77 -7.03 -4.19 1.11
C ALA A 77 -7.31 -3.93 -0.39
N THR A 78 -8.23 -3.04 -0.70
CA THR A 78 -8.54 -2.61 -2.08
C THR A 78 -8.19 -1.15 -2.37
N ILE A 79 -8.31 -0.25 -1.40
CA ILE A 79 -8.15 1.19 -1.66
C ILE A 79 -6.80 1.75 -1.19
N HIS A 80 -6.08 1.06 -0.30
CA HIS A 80 -4.77 1.50 0.19
C HIS A 80 -3.65 0.72 -0.49
N LEU A 81 -3.08 1.30 -1.53
CA LEU A 81 -2.09 0.68 -2.41
C LEU A 81 -0.80 1.52 -2.50
N SER A 82 -0.35 2.07 -1.37
CA SER A 82 0.82 2.98 -1.29
C SER A 82 2.10 2.36 -1.88
N GLY A 83 2.41 1.12 -1.53
CA GLY A 83 3.56 0.39 -2.07
C GLY A 83 3.43 0.09 -3.57
N SER A 84 2.24 -0.28 -4.03
CA SER A 84 1.99 -0.55 -5.45
C SER A 84 2.04 0.73 -6.28
N ALA A 85 1.42 1.82 -5.83
CA ALA A 85 1.45 3.10 -6.54
C ALA A 85 2.87 3.65 -6.67
N MET A 86 3.65 3.59 -5.59
CA MET A 86 5.05 4.00 -5.60
C MET A 86 5.89 3.16 -6.55
N LYS A 87 5.71 1.83 -6.53
CA LYS A 87 6.41 0.90 -7.43
C LYS A 87 6.06 1.18 -8.89
N ILE A 88 4.77 1.35 -9.21
CA ILE A 88 4.31 1.69 -10.58
C ILE A 88 4.96 2.99 -11.03
N THR A 89 4.93 4.03 -10.22
CA THR A 89 5.52 5.34 -10.55
C THR A 89 7.02 5.25 -10.79
N ALA A 90 7.75 4.56 -9.91
CA ALA A 90 9.21 4.40 -10.05
C ALA A 90 9.59 3.58 -11.29
N CYS A 91 8.86 2.49 -11.59
CA CYS A 91 9.08 1.70 -12.80
C CYS A 91 8.74 2.52 -14.05
N ALA A 92 7.60 3.23 -14.05
CA ALA A 92 7.19 4.06 -15.17
C ALA A 92 8.22 5.15 -15.49
N LEU A 93 8.71 5.86 -14.47
CA LEU A 93 9.77 6.85 -14.64
C LEU A 93 11.04 6.25 -15.26
N THR A 94 11.43 5.06 -14.78
CA THR A 94 12.61 4.37 -15.31
C THR A 94 12.42 3.98 -16.77
N ILE A 95 11.23 3.46 -17.14
CA ILE A 95 10.94 3.10 -18.53
C ILE A 95 10.94 4.34 -19.41
N CYS A 96 10.28 5.44 -19.00
CA CYS A 96 10.30 6.69 -19.75
C CYS A 96 11.74 7.17 -20.02
N MET A 97 12.62 7.12 -19.00
CA MET A 97 14.03 7.52 -19.15
C MET A 97 14.83 6.57 -20.08
N LEU A 98 14.47 5.29 -20.13
CA LEU A 98 15.16 4.31 -21.00
C LEU A 98 14.67 4.33 -22.45
N THR A 99 13.45 4.80 -22.67
CA THR A 99 12.80 4.80 -24.00
C THR A 99 12.58 6.20 -24.56
N ASP A 100 13.25 7.22 -23.97
CA ASP A 100 13.13 8.63 -24.37
C ASP A 100 11.69 9.16 -24.42
N LEU A 101 10.78 8.57 -23.63
CA LEU A 101 9.43 9.08 -23.46
C LEU A 101 9.42 10.32 -22.53
N PRO A 102 8.41 11.20 -22.66
CA PRO A 102 8.29 12.37 -21.78
C PRO A 102 8.26 11.99 -20.30
N HIS A 103 9.05 12.69 -19.48
CA HIS A 103 9.19 12.40 -18.07
C HIS A 103 9.36 13.67 -17.23
N ASP A 104 8.76 14.78 -17.67
CA ASP A 104 8.78 16.02 -16.92
C ASP A 104 7.95 15.92 -15.62
N PRO A 105 8.31 16.71 -14.58
CA PRO A 105 7.66 16.65 -13.29
C PRO A 105 6.15 16.92 -13.34
N GLY A 106 5.69 17.82 -14.21
CA GLY A 106 4.27 18.17 -14.34
C GLY A 106 3.43 16.99 -14.84
N LEU A 107 3.96 16.29 -15.86
CA LEU A 107 3.34 15.09 -16.42
C LEU A 107 3.24 13.98 -15.36
N PHE A 108 4.32 13.77 -14.59
CA PHE A 108 4.33 12.74 -13.54
C PHE A 108 3.44 13.09 -12.34
N ILE A 109 3.31 14.36 -11.96
CA ILE A 109 2.33 14.78 -10.94
C ILE A 109 0.91 14.44 -11.41
N TYR A 110 0.57 14.77 -12.66
CA TYR A 110 -0.73 14.43 -13.24
C TYR A 110 -0.95 12.91 -13.28
N PHE A 111 0.05 12.16 -13.74
CA PHE A 111 0.01 10.69 -13.75
C PHE A 111 -0.24 10.11 -12.36
N ILE A 112 0.47 10.57 -11.33
CA ILE A 112 0.33 10.08 -9.94
C ILE A 112 -1.07 10.37 -9.40
N LEU A 113 -1.62 11.56 -9.66
CA LEU A 113 -2.98 11.92 -9.22
C LEU A 113 -4.04 11.04 -9.90
N MET A 114 -3.91 10.82 -11.20
CA MET A 114 -4.82 9.93 -11.94
C MET A 114 -4.67 8.47 -11.51
N LEU A 115 -3.42 8.02 -11.29
CA LEU A 115 -3.14 6.69 -10.77
C LEU A 115 -3.80 6.47 -9.42
N ALA A 116 -3.70 7.44 -8.50
CA ALA A 116 -4.31 7.36 -7.17
C ALA A 116 -5.85 7.18 -7.25
N ILE A 117 -6.52 7.86 -8.19
CA ILE A 117 -7.97 7.72 -8.39
C ILE A 117 -8.31 6.33 -8.95
N ILE A 118 -7.59 5.89 -9.98
CA ILE A 118 -7.87 4.63 -10.68
C ILE A 118 -7.56 3.42 -9.79
N MET A 119 -6.52 3.51 -8.97
CA MET A 119 -6.12 2.44 -8.08
C MET A 119 -7.16 2.08 -7.01
N VAL A 120 -8.10 2.97 -6.69
CA VAL A 120 -9.24 2.67 -5.80
C VAL A 120 -10.11 1.54 -6.35
N ALA A 121 -10.14 1.35 -7.67
CA ALA A 121 -10.88 0.27 -8.34
C ALA A 121 -10.03 -1.00 -8.59
N ALA A 122 -8.77 -1.00 -8.18
CA ALA A 122 -7.89 -2.14 -8.40
C ALA A 122 -8.27 -3.31 -7.47
N PRO A 123 -8.41 -4.53 -8.00
CA PRO A 123 -8.69 -5.69 -7.14
C PRO A 123 -7.45 -6.06 -6.31
N GLY A 124 -7.67 -6.47 -5.05
CA GLY A 124 -6.61 -6.88 -4.10
C GLY A 124 -6.03 -8.28 -4.37
N VAL A 125 -5.82 -8.64 -5.64
CA VAL A 125 -5.27 -9.91 -6.10
C VAL A 125 -3.93 -9.69 -6.81
N PRO A 126 -3.10 -10.75 -6.99
CA PRO A 126 -1.82 -10.61 -7.70
C PRO A 126 -2.00 -9.96 -9.08
N GLY A 127 -1.18 -8.96 -9.37
CA GLY A 127 -1.23 -8.22 -10.64
C GLY A 127 -2.40 -7.24 -10.79
N GLY A 128 -3.34 -7.17 -9.84
CA GLY A 128 -4.54 -6.33 -9.97
C GLY A 128 -4.22 -4.83 -10.14
N ALA A 129 -3.25 -4.33 -9.41
CA ALA A 129 -2.88 -2.93 -9.47
C ALA A 129 -2.23 -2.53 -10.82
N ILE A 130 -1.36 -3.36 -11.39
CA ILE A 130 -0.76 -3.03 -12.69
C ILE A 130 -1.80 -3.09 -13.81
N MET A 131 -2.73 -4.02 -13.75
CA MET A 131 -3.80 -4.08 -14.76
C MET A 131 -4.68 -2.84 -14.73
N ALA A 132 -4.99 -2.30 -13.55
CA ALA A 132 -5.69 -1.03 -13.41
C ALA A 132 -4.87 0.17 -13.93
N ALA A 133 -3.55 0.11 -13.82
CA ALA A 133 -2.64 1.19 -14.22
C ALA A 133 -2.35 1.25 -15.74
N LEU A 134 -2.67 0.21 -16.53
CA LEU A 134 -2.33 0.18 -17.95
C LEU A 134 -2.95 1.35 -18.73
N ALA A 135 -4.20 1.68 -18.44
CA ALA A 135 -4.87 2.79 -19.11
C ALA A 135 -4.17 4.14 -18.89
N PRO A 136 -3.87 4.59 -17.66
CA PRO A 136 -3.11 5.83 -17.46
C PRO A 136 -1.66 5.76 -17.94
N LEU A 137 -0.99 4.60 -17.90
CA LEU A 137 0.35 4.43 -18.48
C LEU A 137 0.33 4.70 -19.99
N SER A 138 -0.67 4.20 -20.70
CA SER A 138 -0.80 4.43 -22.14
C SER A 138 -1.26 5.86 -22.44
N SER A 139 -2.35 6.32 -21.82
CA SER A 139 -2.99 7.59 -22.18
C SER A 139 -2.24 8.84 -21.72
N ILE A 140 -1.48 8.76 -20.61
CA ILE A 140 -0.76 9.90 -20.02
C ILE A 140 0.72 9.85 -20.38
N LEU A 141 1.37 8.69 -20.19
CA LEU A 141 2.81 8.55 -20.39
C LEU A 141 3.19 8.05 -21.80
N GLY A 142 2.20 7.73 -22.66
CA GLY A 142 2.43 7.30 -24.04
C GLY A 142 3.02 5.89 -24.16
N PHE A 143 2.81 5.02 -23.18
CA PHE A 143 3.32 3.65 -23.23
C PHE A 143 2.68 2.87 -24.38
N ASN A 144 3.50 2.42 -25.33
CA ASN A 144 3.12 1.45 -26.35
C ASN A 144 3.06 0.03 -25.76
N GLU A 145 2.73 -0.97 -26.59
CA GLU A 145 2.62 -2.36 -26.16
C GLU A 145 3.92 -2.92 -25.57
N GLU A 146 5.07 -2.54 -26.12
CA GLU A 146 6.38 -2.99 -25.62
C GLU A 146 6.70 -2.39 -24.23
N ALA A 147 6.46 -1.11 -24.04
CA ALA A 147 6.65 -0.42 -22.75
C ALA A 147 5.68 -0.98 -21.70
N GLN A 148 4.42 -1.26 -22.07
CA GLN A 148 3.45 -1.89 -21.19
C GLN A 148 3.86 -3.32 -20.81
N ALA A 149 4.33 -4.13 -21.76
CA ALA A 149 4.81 -5.49 -21.49
C ALA A 149 6.00 -5.48 -20.52
N LEU A 150 6.97 -4.57 -20.72
CA LEU A 150 8.09 -4.39 -19.83
C LEU A 150 7.62 -3.95 -18.42
N MET A 151 6.68 -3.02 -18.36
CA MET A 151 6.10 -2.55 -17.11
C MET A 151 5.40 -3.67 -16.33
N ILE A 152 4.60 -4.51 -17.00
CA ILE A 152 3.95 -5.68 -16.41
C ILE A 152 5.00 -6.65 -15.85
N ALA A 153 6.03 -6.96 -16.63
CA ALA A 153 7.09 -7.88 -16.21
C ALA A 153 7.83 -7.37 -14.96
N LEU A 154 8.23 -6.10 -14.95
CA LEU A 154 8.87 -5.46 -13.79
C LEU A 154 7.95 -5.44 -12.57
N TYR A 155 6.67 -5.13 -12.79
CA TYR A 155 5.69 -5.08 -11.72
C TYR A 155 5.51 -6.45 -11.08
N ILE A 156 5.28 -7.51 -11.87
CA ILE A 156 5.03 -8.87 -11.38
C ILE A 156 6.25 -9.40 -10.61
N ALA A 157 7.46 -9.12 -11.09
CA ALA A 157 8.70 -9.54 -10.42
C ALA A 157 8.83 -9.00 -8.98
N MET A 158 8.15 -7.90 -8.65
CA MET A 158 8.20 -7.25 -7.34
C MET A 158 6.83 -7.13 -6.66
N ASP A 159 5.82 -7.85 -7.15
CA ASP A 159 4.44 -7.67 -6.69
C ASP A 159 4.27 -8.00 -5.22
N SER A 160 4.91 -9.06 -4.76
CA SER A 160 4.90 -9.49 -3.36
C SER A 160 5.38 -8.39 -2.39
N PHE A 161 6.43 -7.66 -2.74
CA PHE A 161 6.95 -6.57 -1.89
C PHE A 161 6.00 -5.38 -1.83
N GLY A 162 5.41 -5.00 -2.96
CA GLY A 162 4.39 -3.93 -3.00
C GLY A 162 3.17 -4.29 -2.17
N THR A 163 2.68 -5.52 -2.29
CA THR A 163 1.56 -6.05 -1.50
C THR A 163 1.89 -6.08 -0.01
N ALA A 164 3.09 -6.54 0.36
CA ALA A 164 3.53 -6.54 1.76
C ALA A 164 3.57 -5.12 2.36
N CYS A 165 4.00 -4.13 1.57
CA CYS A 165 3.95 -2.73 1.96
C CYS A 165 2.50 -2.26 2.17
N ASN A 166 1.59 -2.52 1.21
CA ASN A 166 0.19 -2.13 1.29
C ASN A 166 -0.48 -2.65 2.57
N VAL A 167 -0.48 -3.98 2.78
CA VAL A 167 -1.19 -4.59 3.93
C VAL A 167 -0.60 -4.19 5.28
N THR A 168 0.69 -3.88 5.32
CA THR A 168 1.33 -3.41 6.55
C THR A 168 0.86 -2.00 6.88
N GLY A 169 0.79 -1.12 5.87
CA GLY A 169 0.27 0.24 6.00
C GLY A 169 -1.22 0.29 6.38
N ASP A 170 -2.02 -0.70 6.00
CA ASP A 170 -3.42 -0.82 6.45
C ASP A 170 -3.53 -0.77 7.97
N GLY A 171 -2.56 -1.38 8.68
CA GLY A 171 -2.49 -1.33 10.14
C GLY A 171 -2.25 0.09 10.68
N ALA A 172 -1.47 0.91 9.99
CA ALA A 172 -1.24 2.30 10.38
C ALA A 172 -2.51 3.15 10.20
N ILE A 173 -3.23 2.95 9.08
CA ILE A 173 -4.52 3.62 8.83
C ILE A 173 -5.55 3.21 9.89
N ALA A 174 -5.66 1.90 10.16
CA ALA A 174 -6.61 1.39 11.16
C ALA A 174 -6.35 1.96 12.56
N LEU A 175 -5.09 2.16 12.96
CA LEU A 175 -4.72 2.83 14.21
C LEU A 175 -5.23 4.27 14.26
N ALA A 176 -5.04 5.03 13.17
CA ALA A 176 -5.52 6.41 13.08
C ALA A 176 -7.06 6.47 13.14
N VAL A 177 -7.74 5.65 12.34
CA VAL A 177 -9.21 5.57 12.33
C VAL A 177 -9.75 5.18 13.71
N ASN A 178 -9.17 4.17 14.36
CA ASN A 178 -9.59 3.75 15.70
C ASN A 178 -9.41 4.85 16.75
N LYS A 179 -8.40 5.70 16.62
CA LYS A 179 -8.17 6.82 17.54
C LYS A 179 -9.27 7.89 17.45
N PHE A 180 -9.79 8.15 16.24
CA PHE A 180 -10.79 9.18 16.01
C PHE A 180 -12.23 8.67 16.13
N PHE A 181 -12.49 7.43 15.75
CA PHE A 181 -13.83 6.88 15.60
C PHE A 181 -14.10 5.61 16.44
N GLY A 182 -13.06 5.00 17.03
CA GLY A 182 -13.23 3.84 17.90
C GLY A 182 -13.99 4.23 19.18
N LYS A 183 -14.93 3.41 19.59
CA LYS A 183 -15.63 3.59 20.88
C LYS A 183 -14.60 3.52 22.01
N LYS A 184 -14.60 4.51 22.90
CA LYS A 184 -13.86 4.40 24.15
C LYS A 184 -14.40 3.18 24.91
N LYS A 185 -13.51 2.23 25.27
CA LYS A 185 -13.89 1.20 26.23
C LYS A 185 -14.42 1.91 27.47
N GLU A 186 -15.71 1.77 27.75
CA GLU A 186 -16.23 2.10 29.08
C GLU A 186 -15.49 1.19 30.05
N THR A 187 -14.71 1.82 30.92
CA THR A 187 -14.13 1.13 32.07
C THR A 187 -15.31 0.80 32.97
N THR A 188 -15.86 -0.41 32.84
CA THR A 188 -16.84 -0.93 33.80
C THR A 188 -16.06 -1.05 35.11
N VAL A 189 -16.14 -0.02 35.95
CA VAL A 189 -15.78 -0.10 37.34
C VAL A 189 -16.85 -0.97 37.98
N LEU A 190 -16.55 -2.27 38.11
CA LEU A 190 -17.31 -3.15 38.97
C LEU A 190 -17.09 -2.66 40.40
N SER A 191 -18.06 -1.95 40.94
CA SER A 191 -18.22 -1.63 42.35
C SER A 191 -18.54 -2.85 43.16
#